data_4c9c8fb19b49317ceb25f66049e9436d
#
_entry.id   4c9c8fb19b49317ceb25f66049e9436d
#
_cell.length_a   1.000
_cell.length_b   1.000
_cell.length_c   1.000
_cell.angle_alpha   90.00
_cell.angle_beta   90.00
_cell.angle_gamma   90.00
#
_symmetry.space_group_name_H-M   'P 1'
#
loop_
_entity.id
_entity.type
_entity.pdbx_description
1 polymer ?
#
loop_
_entity_poly.entity_id
_entity_poly.type
_entity_poly.pdbx_seq_one_letter_code
_entity_poly.pdbx_strand_id
1 'polypeptide(L)'
;MKNKTIGQRIGSAARLVLFVILLVYIFLHMTIPFYWAINSSLKTEPQLIMTPTTFVPRDPDTGQVSISLQNYAAVFQNSDFLRVLLNSAIVAVSVTLLALTIGAFASFAIGKLRFKLKSPAMYIVLAMTMFPQVSVLSGLYAVVRTLSISAIPSMILTYMLFTLPFTIWVMQAFFRGLPDSLLQAAQVDVATPFQSFYLILLPLTAPALVTTGLLAFIAAWNEYLLALTFTSFEPSARSLAAPGKLLR
;
A
#
# COMPACT_ATOMS: atom_id res chain seq x y z
N MET A 1 14.76 21.95 -41.15
CA MET A 1 14.19 22.49 -39.90
C MET A 1 13.13 23.53 -40.27
N LYS A 2 11.82 23.22 -40.06
CA LYS A 2 10.74 24.20 -40.37
C LYS A 2 10.79 25.33 -39.35
N ASN A 3 11.03 26.56 -39.81
CA ASN A 3 10.93 27.76 -38.99
C ASN A 3 9.48 27.93 -38.51
N LYS A 4 9.26 27.80 -37.19
CA LYS A 4 7.95 28.07 -36.57
C LYS A 4 7.62 29.56 -36.77
N THR A 5 6.41 29.87 -37.23
CA THR A 5 5.90 31.24 -37.32
C THR A 5 5.81 31.87 -35.91
N ILE A 6 5.86 33.22 -35.86
CA ILE A 6 5.82 33.98 -34.58
C ILE A 6 4.61 33.57 -33.75
N GLY A 7 3.42 33.39 -34.33
CA GLY A 7 2.22 32.91 -33.63
C GLY A 7 2.36 31.49 -33.04
N GLN A 8 3.08 30.59 -33.73
CA GLN A 8 3.35 29.25 -33.23
C GLN A 8 4.36 29.26 -32.05
N ARG A 9 5.29 30.21 -32.05
CA ARG A 9 6.24 30.42 -30.94
C ARG A 9 5.52 30.97 -29.70
N ILE A 10 4.64 31.94 -29.84
CA ILE A 10 3.83 32.51 -28.75
C ILE A 10 2.89 31.45 -28.19
N GLY A 11 2.21 30.67 -29.01
CA GLY A 11 1.33 29.61 -28.57
C GLY A 11 2.07 28.44 -27.89
N SER A 12 3.34 28.18 -28.28
CA SER A 12 4.16 27.18 -27.58
C SER A 12 4.67 27.69 -26.24
N ALA A 13 5.05 28.97 -26.14
CA ALA A 13 5.45 29.58 -24.88
C ALA A 13 4.29 29.68 -23.90
N ALA A 14 3.11 30.07 -24.32
CA ALA A 14 1.92 30.12 -23.49
C ALA A 14 1.54 28.72 -22.94
N ARG A 15 1.62 27.68 -23.77
CA ARG A 15 1.40 26.29 -23.32
C ARG A 15 2.44 25.83 -22.32
N LEU A 16 3.70 26.16 -22.49
CA LEU A 16 4.77 25.86 -21.57
C LEU A 16 4.54 26.54 -20.21
N VAL A 17 4.20 27.82 -20.21
CA VAL A 17 3.90 28.60 -19.01
C VAL A 17 2.70 27.99 -18.28
N LEU A 18 1.61 27.68 -18.97
CA LEU A 18 0.43 27.05 -18.39
C LEU A 18 0.79 25.68 -17.80
N PHE A 19 1.59 24.88 -18.50
CA PHE A 19 2.06 23.58 -18.01
C PHE A 19 2.90 23.71 -16.74
N VAL A 20 3.82 24.68 -16.70
CA VAL A 20 4.65 24.93 -15.50
C VAL A 20 3.78 25.39 -14.31
N ILE A 21 2.82 26.30 -14.56
CA ILE A 21 1.88 26.74 -13.51
C ILE A 21 1.09 25.55 -12.98
N LEU A 22 0.59 24.67 -13.84
CA LEU A 22 -0.14 23.46 -13.45
C LEU A 22 0.74 22.51 -12.63
N LEU A 23 1.99 22.30 -13.04
CA LEU A 23 2.93 21.46 -12.29
C LEU A 23 3.22 22.03 -10.90
N VAL A 24 3.47 23.35 -10.81
CA VAL A 24 3.70 24.03 -9.53
C VAL A 24 2.46 23.94 -8.63
N TYR A 25 1.28 24.15 -9.19
CA TYR A 25 0.02 23.99 -8.45
C TYR A 25 -0.15 22.59 -7.89
N ILE A 26 0.03 21.53 -8.72
CA ILE A 26 -0.06 20.14 -8.29
C ILE A 26 0.98 19.85 -7.21
N PHE A 27 2.22 20.29 -7.42
CA PHE A 27 3.31 20.09 -6.44
C PHE A 27 2.97 20.72 -5.09
N LEU A 28 2.55 21.99 -5.09
CA LEU A 28 2.16 22.67 -3.85
C LEU A 28 0.96 21.99 -3.18
N HIS A 29 -0.06 21.66 -3.96
CA HIS A 29 -1.26 21.01 -3.45
C HIS A 29 -0.95 19.66 -2.79
N MET A 30 -0.03 18.89 -3.36
CA MET A 30 0.40 17.61 -2.79
C MET A 30 1.36 17.79 -1.60
N THR A 31 2.21 18.81 -1.61
CA THR A 31 3.27 18.98 -0.59
C THR A 31 2.75 19.68 0.68
N ILE A 32 1.81 20.62 0.56
CA ILE A 32 1.31 21.42 1.69
C ILE A 32 0.76 20.55 2.84
N PRO A 33 -0.06 19.51 2.63
CA PRO A 33 -0.56 18.65 3.72
C PRO A 33 0.57 17.97 4.50
N PHE A 34 1.60 17.48 3.81
CA PHE A 34 2.76 16.86 4.46
C PHE A 34 3.60 17.87 5.23
N TYR A 35 3.85 19.03 4.62
CA TYR A 35 4.51 20.13 5.30
C TYR A 35 3.76 20.51 6.59
N TRP A 36 2.43 20.64 6.51
CA TRP A 36 1.61 20.98 7.66
C TRP A 36 1.64 19.90 8.74
N ALA A 37 1.58 18.64 8.38
CA ALA A 37 1.70 17.52 9.31
C ALA A 37 3.05 17.54 10.05
N ILE A 38 4.15 17.72 9.32
CA ILE A 38 5.49 17.83 9.91
C ILE A 38 5.60 19.08 10.79
N ASN A 39 5.14 20.23 10.32
CA ASN A 39 5.15 21.47 11.09
C ASN A 39 4.35 21.33 12.40
N SER A 40 3.17 20.72 12.33
CA SER A 40 2.32 20.50 13.51
C SER A 40 2.92 19.49 14.49
N SER A 41 3.59 18.45 14.01
CA SER A 41 4.23 17.45 14.86
C SER A 41 5.42 18.03 15.68
N LEU A 42 6.01 19.12 15.21
CA LEU A 42 7.11 19.83 15.86
C LEU A 42 6.66 20.97 16.78
N LYS A 43 5.33 21.15 16.96
CA LYS A 43 4.74 22.17 17.81
C LYS A 43 4.29 21.59 19.15
N THR A 44 4.40 22.40 20.20
CA THR A 44 3.75 22.14 21.49
C THR A 44 2.23 22.43 21.41
N GLU A 45 1.44 21.95 22.37
CA GLU A 45 0.01 22.20 22.41
C GLU A 45 -0.34 23.71 22.41
N PRO A 46 0.30 24.61 23.20
CA PRO A 46 0.08 26.04 23.10
C PRO A 46 0.37 26.63 21.72
N GLN A 47 1.41 26.14 21.03
CA GLN A 47 1.76 26.59 19.68
C GLN A 47 0.72 26.15 18.62
N LEU A 48 0.02 25.02 18.82
CA LEU A 48 -1.01 24.53 17.91
C LEU A 48 -2.28 25.37 17.94
N ILE A 49 -2.61 25.94 19.12
CA ILE A 49 -3.82 26.75 19.32
C ILE A 49 -3.59 28.26 19.11
N MET A 50 -2.37 28.67 18.78
CA MET A 50 -2.07 30.08 18.47
C MET A 50 -2.90 30.64 17.33
N THR A 51 -3.36 31.87 17.49
CA THR A 51 -4.08 32.64 16.48
C THR A 51 -3.35 33.96 16.20
N PRO A 52 -2.92 34.25 14.96
CA PRO A 52 -3.03 33.40 13.75
C PRO A 52 -2.08 32.19 13.80
N THR A 53 -2.48 31.11 13.08
CA THR A 53 -1.65 29.91 12.95
C THR A 53 -0.32 30.22 12.26
N THR A 54 0.77 29.66 12.78
CA THR A 54 2.13 29.93 12.28
C THR A 54 2.61 28.83 11.34
N PHE A 55 3.26 29.22 10.23
CA PHE A 55 3.89 28.30 9.29
C PHE A 55 5.20 27.68 9.80
N VAL A 56 5.75 28.22 10.89
CA VAL A 56 6.95 27.68 11.56
C VAL A 56 6.61 27.61 13.05
N PRO A 57 7.09 26.58 13.80
CA PRO A 57 6.89 26.51 15.25
C PRO A 57 7.46 27.76 15.92
N ARG A 58 6.61 28.54 16.62
CA ARG A 58 7.00 29.75 17.32
C ARG A 58 6.48 29.71 18.75
N ASP A 59 7.33 30.15 19.68
CA ASP A 59 6.97 30.33 21.05
C ASP A 59 5.88 31.41 21.18
N PRO A 60 4.76 31.15 21.91
CA PRO A 60 3.65 32.09 22.03
C PRO A 60 4.01 33.40 22.70
N ASP A 61 4.95 33.38 23.66
CA ASP A 61 5.29 34.52 24.49
C ASP A 61 6.39 35.39 23.87
N THR A 62 7.40 34.75 23.27
CA THR A 62 8.58 35.41 22.71
C THR A 62 8.52 35.65 21.21
N GLY A 63 7.64 34.92 20.48
CA GLY A 63 7.56 34.93 19.02
C GLY A 63 8.75 34.32 18.32
N GLN A 64 9.76 33.81 19.05
CA GLN A 64 10.94 33.16 18.48
C GLN A 64 10.64 31.78 17.97
N VAL A 65 11.45 31.30 17.01
CA VAL A 65 11.33 29.92 16.48
C VAL A 65 11.70 28.94 17.61
N SER A 66 10.76 28.05 17.93
CA SER A 66 10.91 27.05 18.98
C SER A 66 10.38 25.70 18.51
N ILE A 67 11.28 24.77 18.21
CA ILE A 67 10.95 23.43 17.74
C ILE A 67 10.92 22.48 18.93
N SER A 68 9.83 21.68 19.05
CA SER A 68 9.67 20.70 20.12
C SER A 68 9.60 19.28 19.56
N LEU A 69 10.38 18.37 20.15
CA LEU A 69 10.30 16.92 19.87
C LEU A 69 9.50 16.17 20.93
N GLN A 70 8.82 16.89 21.82
CA GLN A 70 8.08 16.31 22.94
C GLN A 70 6.98 15.34 22.47
N ASN A 71 6.29 15.65 21.38
CA ASN A 71 5.27 14.76 20.82
C ASN A 71 5.85 13.40 20.39
N TYR A 72 7.03 13.42 19.77
CA TYR A 72 7.72 12.18 19.39
C TYR A 72 8.17 11.39 20.62
N ALA A 73 8.74 12.07 21.61
CA ALA A 73 9.14 11.43 22.86
C ALA A 73 7.95 10.78 23.56
N ALA A 74 6.81 11.48 23.65
CA ALA A 74 5.58 10.94 24.25
C ALA A 74 5.05 9.71 23.51
N VAL A 75 5.06 9.72 22.17
CA VAL A 75 4.61 8.60 21.35
C VAL A 75 5.51 7.39 21.55
N PHE A 76 6.83 7.55 21.53
CA PHE A 76 7.77 6.44 21.70
C PHE A 76 7.88 5.91 23.14
N GLN A 77 7.45 6.69 24.13
CA GLN A 77 7.35 6.24 25.53
C GLN A 77 6.02 5.50 25.80
N ASN A 78 5.04 5.63 24.92
CA ASN A 78 3.75 4.97 25.07
C ASN A 78 3.84 3.50 24.60
N SER A 79 3.89 2.56 25.56
CA SER A 79 3.99 1.13 25.29
C SER A 79 2.81 0.57 24.51
N ASP A 80 1.61 1.12 24.70
CA ASP A 80 0.41 0.71 23.97
C ASP A 80 0.48 1.12 22.51
N PHE A 81 0.97 2.33 22.22
CA PHE A 81 1.22 2.79 20.85
C PHE A 81 2.24 1.89 20.14
N LEU A 82 3.35 1.57 20.80
CA LEU A 82 4.38 0.70 20.21
C LEU A 82 3.85 -0.71 19.91
N ARG A 83 3.00 -1.25 20.78
CA ARG A 83 2.33 -2.54 20.54
C ARG A 83 1.41 -2.48 19.32
N VAL A 84 0.58 -1.46 19.21
CA VAL A 84 -0.33 -1.22 18.09
C VAL A 84 0.44 -1.07 16.78
N LEU A 85 1.56 -0.33 16.81
CA LEU A 85 2.46 -0.18 15.66
C LEU A 85 3.06 -1.52 15.24
N LEU A 86 3.54 -2.31 16.20
CA LEU A 86 4.12 -3.64 15.95
C LEU A 86 3.09 -4.60 15.36
N ASN A 87 1.87 -4.63 15.91
CA ASN A 87 0.78 -5.45 15.37
C ASN A 87 0.48 -5.09 13.91
N SER A 88 0.38 -3.78 13.59
CA SER A 88 0.19 -3.32 12.21
C SER A 88 1.30 -3.78 11.28
N ALA A 89 2.55 -3.67 11.74
CA ALA A 89 3.71 -4.12 10.97
C ALA A 89 3.68 -5.64 10.73
N ILE A 90 3.40 -6.44 11.77
CA ILE A 90 3.28 -7.90 11.66
C ILE A 90 2.20 -8.28 10.66
N VAL A 91 1.01 -7.71 10.76
CA VAL A 91 -0.10 -8.03 9.86
C VAL A 91 0.23 -7.61 8.43
N ALA A 92 0.64 -6.36 8.20
CA ALA A 92 0.89 -5.84 6.86
C ALA A 92 2.05 -6.57 6.17
N VAL A 93 3.16 -6.83 6.87
CA VAL A 93 4.30 -7.57 6.33
C VAL A 93 3.91 -9.02 6.03
N SER A 94 3.20 -9.69 6.94
CA SER A 94 2.76 -11.08 6.74
C SER A 94 1.82 -11.21 5.54
N VAL A 95 0.81 -10.34 5.43
CA VAL A 95 -0.11 -10.29 4.28
C VAL A 95 0.67 -10.06 2.98
N THR A 96 1.59 -9.10 2.98
CA THR A 96 2.40 -8.77 1.80
C THR A 96 3.25 -9.95 1.34
N LEU A 97 3.98 -10.57 2.26
CA LEU A 97 4.85 -11.71 1.94
C LEU A 97 4.05 -12.91 1.43
N LEU A 98 2.95 -13.24 2.09
CA LEU A 98 2.06 -14.32 1.68
C LEU A 98 1.40 -14.03 0.33
N ALA A 99 0.88 -12.80 0.14
CA ALA A 99 0.26 -12.39 -1.11
C ALA A 99 1.24 -12.40 -2.28
N LEU A 100 2.49 -11.94 -2.07
CA LEU A 100 3.53 -12.00 -3.09
C LEU A 100 3.94 -13.43 -3.40
N THR A 101 4.13 -14.27 -2.38
CA THR A 101 4.54 -15.66 -2.57
C THR A 101 3.48 -16.45 -3.34
N ILE A 102 2.25 -16.48 -2.82
CA ILE A 102 1.14 -17.21 -3.46
C ILE A 102 0.78 -16.56 -4.80
N GLY A 103 0.73 -15.23 -4.82
CA GLY A 103 0.44 -14.43 -6.01
C GLY A 103 1.45 -14.66 -7.14
N ALA A 104 2.74 -14.76 -6.85
CA ALA A 104 3.78 -15.02 -7.85
C ALA A 104 3.58 -16.39 -8.52
N PHE A 105 3.36 -17.45 -7.73
CA PHE A 105 3.08 -18.79 -8.28
C PHE A 105 1.81 -18.81 -9.12
N ALA A 106 0.71 -18.26 -8.60
CA ALA A 106 -0.56 -18.22 -9.32
C ALA A 106 -0.45 -17.39 -10.61
N SER A 107 0.20 -16.24 -10.55
CA SER A 107 0.42 -15.34 -11.68
C SER A 107 1.32 -15.95 -12.74
N PHE A 108 2.37 -16.67 -12.35
CA PHE A 108 3.21 -17.42 -13.26
C PHE A 108 2.38 -18.51 -13.97
N ALA A 109 1.63 -19.31 -13.20
CA ALA A 109 0.80 -20.37 -13.79
C ALA A 109 -0.21 -19.79 -14.79
N ILE A 110 -0.96 -18.76 -14.41
CA ILE A 110 -1.95 -18.09 -15.28
C ILE A 110 -1.25 -17.32 -16.41
N GLY A 111 -0.09 -16.70 -16.18
CA GLY A 111 0.64 -15.89 -17.16
C GLY A 111 1.33 -16.75 -18.24
N LYS A 112 1.99 -17.81 -17.84
CA LYS A 112 2.94 -18.56 -18.69
C LYS A 112 2.57 -20.01 -18.99
N LEU A 113 1.94 -20.74 -18.06
CA LEU A 113 1.61 -22.12 -18.30
C LEU A 113 0.39 -22.27 -19.22
N ARG A 114 0.32 -23.38 -19.95
CA ARG A 114 -0.80 -23.72 -20.85
C ARG A 114 -1.70 -24.74 -20.16
N PHE A 115 -2.92 -24.31 -19.78
CA PHE A 115 -3.96 -25.20 -19.25
C PHE A 115 -5.36 -24.71 -19.63
N LYS A 116 -6.34 -25.63 -19.68
CA LYS A 116 -7.68 -25.37 -20.23
C LYS A 116 -8.49 -24.35 -19.41
N LEU A 117 -8.29 -24.29 -18.09
CA LEU A 117 -9.06 -23.43 -17.17
C LEU A 117 -8.40 -22.05 -16.89
N LYS A 118 -7.39 -21.67 -17.67
CA LYS A 118 -6.66 -20.40 -17.50
C LYS A 118 -7.56 -19.16 -17.52
N SER A 119 -8.44 -19.05 -18.53
CA SER A 119 -9.36 -17.91 -18.65
C SER A 119 -10.44 -17.90 -17.57
N PRO A 120 -11.15 -19.01 -17.29
CA PRO A 120 -12.04 -19.07 -16.15
C PRO A 120 -11.40 -18.71 -14.81
N ALA A 121 -10.18 -19.22 -14.52
CA ALA A 121 -9.46 -18.90 -13.30
C ALA A 121 -9.21 -17.38 -13.17
N MET A 122 -8.81 -16.73 -14.27
CA MET A 122 -8.59 -15.30 -14.27
C MET A 122 -9.88 -14.49 -14.07
N TYR A 123 -10.99 -14.94 -14.67
CA TYR A 123 -12.29 -14.31 -14.44
C TYR A 123 -12.76 -14.43 -12.99
N ILE A 124 -12.52 -15.57 -12.34
CA ILE A 124 -12.82 -15.76 -10.90
C ILE A 124 -11.98 -14.78 -10.07
N VAL A 125 -10.67 -14.69 -10.33
CA VAL A 125 -9.78 -13.75 -9.65
C VAL A 125 -10.27 -12.31 -9.79
N LEU A 126 -10.65 -11.89 -11.01
CA LEU A 126 -11.20 -10.56 -11.23
C LEU A 126 -12.54 -10.34 -10.52
N ALA A 127 -13.45 -11.31 -10.56
CA ALA A 127 -14.73 -11.24 -9.87
C ALA A 127 -14.55 -11.04 -8.35
N MET A 128 -13.54 -11.68 -7.75
CA MET A 128 -13.24 -11.50 -6.33
C MET A 128 -12.81 -10.06 -5.99
N THR A 129 -12.13 -9.34 -6.89
CA THR A 129 -11.75 -7.94 -6.66
C THR A 129 -12.94 -6.98 -6.64
N MET A 130 -14.08 -7.39 -7.22
CA MET A 130 -15.29 -6.58 -7.26
C MET A 130 -16.21 -6.80 -6.05
N PHE A 131 -15.89 -7.76 -5.20
CA PHE A 131 -16.75 -8.10 -4.06
C PHE A 131 -16.64 -7.03 -2.97
N PRO A 132 -17.75 -6.40 -2.54
CA PRO A 132 -17.69 -5.39 -1.50
C PRO A 132 -17.35 -6.01 -0.15
N GLN A 133 -16.28 -5.52 0.46
CA GLN A 133 -15.72 -6.02 1.72
C GLN A 133 -16.76 -6.05 2.86
N VAL A 134 -17.60 -5.01 2.93
CA VAL A 134 -18.65 -4.89 3.95
C VAL A 134 -19.67 -6.04 3.87
N SER A 135 -19.98 -6.50 2.65
CA SER A 135 -21.00 -7.55 2.44
C SER A 135 -20.60 -8.92 3.00
N VAL A 136 -19.32 -9.20 3.13
CA VAL A 136 -18.82 -10.49 3.63
C VAL A 136 -18.33 -10.42 5.09
N LEU A 137 -18.33 -9.22 5.68
CA LEU A 137 -17.76 -8.97 7.01
C LEU A 137 -18.39 -9.85 8.10
N SER A 138 -19.72 -9.90 8.16
CA SER A 138 -20.45 -10.68 9.17
C SER A 138 -20.21 -12.20 9.02
N GLY A 139 -20.16 -12.68 7.78
CA GLY A 139 -19.81 -14.08 7.49
C GLY A 139 -18.39 -14.42 7.90
N LEU A 140 -17.41 -13.59 7.56
CA LEU A 140 -16.02 -13.77 7.96
C LEU A 140 -15.87 -13.76 9.50
N TYR A 141 -16.55 -12.83 10.16
CA TYR A 141 -16.57 -12.78 11.63
C TYR A 141 -17.12 -14.05 12.24
N ALA A 142 -18.26 -14.55 11.73
CA ALA A 142 -18.87 -15.80 12.22
C ALA A 142 -17.91 -17.01 12.05
N VAL A 143 -17.28 -17.14 10.89
CA VAL A 143 -16.31 -18.21 10.60
C VAL A 143 -15.11 -18.14 11.58
N VAL A 144 -14.51 -16.97 11.73
CA VAL A 144 -13.37 -16.75 12.63
C VAL A 144 -13.73 -17.10 14.07
N ARG A 145 -14.91 -16.68 14.53
CA ARG A 145 -15.40 -16.99 15.89
C ARG A 145 -15.65 -18.48 16.08
N THR A 146 -16.27 -19.14 15.11
CA THR A 146 -16.54 -20.59 15.18
C THR A 146 -15.25 -21.41 15.21
N LEU A 147 -14.24 -20.98 14.45
CA LEU A 147 -12.94 -21.65 14.42
C LEU A 147 -12.01 -21.24 15.58
N SER A 148 -12.45 -20.31 16.44
CA SER A 148 -11.66 -19.80 17.57
C SER A 148 -10.28 -19.27 17.17
N ILE A 149 -10.18 -18.64 15.99
CA ILE A 149 -8.92 -18.05 15.51
C ILE A 149 -8.69 -16.72 16.23
N SER A 150 -7.47 -16.50 16.75
CA SER A 150 -7.09 -15.22 17.38
C SER A 150 -7.08 -14.06 16.37
N ALA A 151 -7.12 -12.83 16.86
CA ALA A 151 -7.34 -11.65 16.01
C ALA A 151 -6.25 -11.42 14.94
N ILE A 152 -4.96 -11.56 15.27
CA ILE A 152 -3.85 -11.32 14.32
C ILE A 152 -3.90 -12.31 13.14
N PRO A 153 -3.93 -13.64 13.33
CA PRO A 153 -4.12 -14.57 12.22
C PRO A 153 -5.42 -14.33 11.43
N SER A 154 -6.50 -13.94 12.09
CA SER A 154 -7.77 -13.62 11.44
C SER A 154 -7.64 -12.43 10.50
N MET A 155 -6.95 -11.37 10.93
CA MET A 155 -6.64 -10.23 10.08
C MET A 155 -5.77 -10.64 8.88
N ILE A 156 -4.70 -11.42 9.11
CA ILE A 156 -3.81 -11.87 8.02
C ILE A 156 -4.61 -12.67 6.98
N LEU A 157 -5.40 -13.66 7.40
CA LEU A 157 -6.16 -14.51 6.49
C LEU A 157 -7.25 -13.73 5.72
N THR A 158 -7.97 -12.86 6.42
CA THR A 158 -9.07 -12.09 5.81
C THR A 158 -8.56 -10.99 4.90
N TYR A 159 -7.45 -10.32 5.24
CA TYR A 159 -6.84 -9.32 4.35
C TYR A 159 -6.33 -9.96 3.06
N MET A 160 -5.83 -11.19 3.13
CA MET A 160 -5.41 -11.94 1.95
C MET A 160 -6.55 -12.20 0.97
N LEU A 161 -7.79 -12.38 1.44
CA LEU A 161 -8.95 -12.58 0.54
C LEU A 161 -9.15 -11.43 -0.44
N PHE A 162 -8.78 -10.20 -0.04
CA PHE A 162 -8.91 -9.00 -0.86
C PHE A 162 -7.60 -8.62 -1.56
N THR A 163 -6.47 -8.84 -0.90
CA THR A 163 -5.15 -8.44 -1.43
C THR A 163 -4.63 -9.42 -2.48
N LEU A 164 -4.83 -10.73 -2.29
CA LEU A 164 -4.30 -11.77 -3.16
C LEU A 164 -4.87 -11.72 -4.59
N PRO A 165 -6.19 -11.56 -4.81
CA PRO A 165 -6.73 -11.45 -6.17
C PRO A 165 -6.15 -10.28 -6.96
N PHE A 166 -6.02 -9.12 -6.33
CA PHE A 166 -5.39 -7.95 -6.92
C PHE A 166 -3.91 -8.20 -7.26
N THR A 167 -3.17 -8.81 -6.32
CA THR A 167 -1.76 -9.19 -6.51
C THR A 167 -1.60 -10.12 -7.71
N ILE A 168 -2.44 -11.16 -7.83
CA ILE A 168 -2.43 -12.10 -8.95
C ILE A 168 -2.70 -11.36 -10.25
N TRP A 169 -3.71 -10.51 -10.29
CA TRP A 169 -4.10 -9.78 -11.49
C TRP A 169 -2.97 -8.87 -12.00
N VAL A 170 -2.35 -8.10 -11.11
CA VAL A 170 -1.24 -7.20 -11.48
C VAL A 170 -0.02 -8.00 -11.94
N MET A 171 0.43 -8.97 -11.14
CA MET A 171 1.64 -9.75 -11.45
C MET A 171 1.48 -10.61 -12.71
N GLN A 172 0.28 -11.13 -12.98
CA GLN A 172 0.02 -11.91 -14.20
C GLN A 172 0.30 -11.08 -15.47
N ALA A 173 -0.01 -9.78 -15.46
CA ALA A 173 0.29 -8.90 -16.60
C ALA A 173 1.81 -8.81 -16.85
N PHE A 174 2.62 -8.72 -15.80
CA PHE A 174 4.09 -8.71 -15.92
C PHE A 174 4.64 -10.04 -16.44
N PHE A 175 4.23 -11.17 -15.85
CA PHE A 175 4.67 -12.48 -16.36
C PHE A 175 4.27 -12.68 -17.83
N ARG A 176 3.06 -12.27 -18.21
CA ARG A 176 2.59 -12.37 -19.59
C ARG A 176 3.42 -11.51 -20.56
N GLY A 177 3.93 -10.37 -20.10
CA GLY A 177 4.76 -9.46 -20.89
C GLY A 177 6.17 -9.97 -21.17
N LEU A 178 6.67 -10.96 -20.42
CA LEU A 178 7.99 -11.54 -20.68
C LEU A 178 7.97 -12.36 -21.97
N PRO A 179 9.04 -12.33 -22.79
CA PRO A 179 9.15 -13.12 -24.00
C PRO A 179 9.07 -14.64 -23.71
N ASP A 180 8.30 -15.37 -24.51
CA ASP A 180 8.20 -16.85 -24.37
C ASP A 180 9.49 -17.57 -24.73
N SER A 181 10.38 -16.91 -25.48
CA SER A 181 11.74 -17.43 -25.80
C SER A 181 12.56 -17.73 -24.54
N LEU A 182 12.33 -17.04 -23.43
CA LEU A 182 12.99 -17.31 -22.14
C LEU A 182 12.62 -18.71 -21.61
N LEU A 183 11.35 -19.09 -21.71
CA LEU A 183 10.90 -20.42 -21.31
C LEU A 183 11.37 -21.49 -22.29
N GLN A 184 11.41 -21.17 -23.59
CA GLN A 184 11.91 -22.09 -24.61
C GLN A 184 13.41 -22.37 -24.42
N ALA A 185 14.22 -21.33 -24.14
CA ALA A 185 15.63 -21.49 -23.82
C ALA A 185 15.83 -22.34 -22.55
N ALA A 186 15.08 -22.08 -21.50
CA ALA A 186 15.12 -22.89 -20.28
C ALA A 186 14.77 -24.37 -20.53
N GLN A 187 13.82 -24.64 -21.44
CA GLN A 187 13.46 -26.00 -21.82
C GLN A 187 14.59 -26.72 -22.61
N VAL A 188 15.33 -26.00 -23.45
CA VAL A 188 16.53 -26.53 -24.13
C VAL A 188 17.61 -26.93 -23.12
N ASP A 189 17.73 -26.12 -22.05
CA ASP A 189 18.62 -26.39 -20.90
C ASP A 189 18.05 -27.43 -19.91
N VAL A 190 16.97 -28.14 -20.29
CA VAL A 190 16.31 -29.19 -19.50
C VAL A 190 15.82 -28.68 -18.12
N ALA A 191 15.56 -27.38 -17.99
CA ALA A 191 15.05 -26.81 -16.76
C ALA A 191 13.57 -27.17 -16.55
N THR A 192 13.23 -27.55 -15.31
CA THR A 192 11.84 -27.78 -14.93
C THR A 192 11.06 -26.45 -14.92
N PRO A 193 9.72 -26.46 -15.01
CA PRO A 193 8.91 -25.24 -14.89
C PRO A 193 9.19 -24.44 -13.61
N PHE A 194 9.45 -25.13 -12.49
CA PHE A 194 9.80 -24.50 -11.23
C PHE A 194 11.18 -23.83 -11.27
N GLN A 195 12.17 -24.48 -11.87
CA GLN A 195 13.51 -23.88 -12.08
C GLN A 195 13.42 -22.66 -13.00
N SER A 196 12.67 -22.76 -14.09
CA SER A 196 12.43 -21.63 -15.00
C SER A 196 11.75 -20.46 -14.29
N PHE A 197 10.77 -20.75 -13.41
CA PHE A 197 10.12 -19.72 -12.58
C PHE A 197 11.11 -19.06 -11.63
N TYR A 198 11.78 -19.84 -10.77
CA TYR A 198 12.57 -19.32 -9.67
C TYR A 198 13.91 -18.70 -10.12
N LEU A 199 14.60 -19.34 -11.09
CA LEU A 199 15.94 -18.90 -11.51
C LEU A 199 15.92 -17.84 -12.61
N ILE A 200 14.87 -17.79 -13.43
CA ILE A 200 14.83 -16.93 -14.62
C ILE A 200 13.72 -15.87 -14.50
N LEU A 201 12.46 -16.30 -14.39
CA LEU A 201 11.34 -15.37 -14.53
C LEU A 201 11.12 -14.52 -13.28
N LEU A 202 11.26 -15.09 -12.09
CA LEU A 202 11.05 -14.38 -10.83
C LEU A 202 12.05 -13.22 -10.64
N PRO A 203 13.37 -13.40 -10.86
CA PRO A 203 14.31 -12.28 -10.83
C PRO A 203 14.02 -11.20 -11.87
N LEU A 204 13.61 -11.58 -13.09
CA LEU A 204 13.24 -10.62 -14.13
C LEU A 204 11.97 -9.83 -13.79
N THR A 205 11.09 -10.38 -12.96
CA THR A 205 9.89 -9.69 -12.47
C THR A 205 10.12 -8.96 -11.14
N ALA A 206 11.34 -8.86 -10.62
CA ALA A 206 11.64 -8.19 -9.36
C ALA A 206 11.06 -6.77 -9.25
N PRO A 207 11.13 -5.89 -10.28
CA PRO A 207 10.49 -4.57 -10.21
C PRO A 207 8.97 -4.65 -10.02
N ALA A 208 8.33 -5.64 -10.65
CA ALA A 208 6.90 -5.88 -10.48
C ALA A 208 6.56 -6.40 -9.08
N LEU A 209 7.39 -7.28 -8.52
CA LEU A 209 7.26 -7.76 -7.14
C LEU A 209 7.33 -6.61 -6.15
N VAL A 210 8.31 -5.69 -6.30
CA VAL A 210 8.44 -4.52 -5.43
C VAL A 210 7.20 -3.62 -5.53
N THR A 211 6.77 -3.30 -6.74
CA THR A 211 5.60 -2.43 -6.95
C THR A 211 4.32 -3.07 -6.39
N THR A 212 4.08 -4.34 -6.71
CA THR A 212 2.88 -5.05 -6.24
C THR A 212 2.92 -5.28 -4.73
N GLY A 213 4.10 -5.57 -4.17
CA GLY A 213 4.31 -5.71 -2.74
C GLY A 213 4.05 -4.41 -1.99
N LEU A 214 4.50 -3.27 -2.52
CA LEU A 214 4.20 -1.96 -1.93
C LEU A 214 2.69 -1.68 -1.91
N LEU A 215 1.99 -1.98 -3.01
CA LEU A 215 0.53 -1.80 -3.07
C LEU A 215 -0.19 -2.74 -2.10
N ALA A 216 0.24 -4.00 -2.00
CA ALA A 216 -0.30 -4.97 -1.04
C ALA A 216 -0.07 -4.52 0.41
N PHE A 217 1.13 -4.02 0.71
CA PHE A 217 1.48 -3.48 2.03
C PHE A 217 0.60 -2.28 2.39
N ILE A 218 0.47 -1.30 1.48
CA ILE A 218 -0.37 -0.11 1.69
C ILE A 218 -1.83 -0.51 1.93
N ALA A 219 -2.35 -1.46 1.16
CA ALA A 219 -3.72 -1.95 1.33
C ALA A 219 -3.92 -2.59 2.72
N ALA A 220 -3.01 -3.47 3.14
CA ALA A 220 -3.07 -4.13 4.44
C ALA A 220 -2.84 -3.15 5.61
N TRP A 221 -1.93 -2.19 5.44
CA TRP A 221 -1.64 -1.18 6.47
C TRP A 221 -2.82 -0.26 6.77
N ASN A 222 -3.57 0.13 5.72
CA ASN A 222 -4.70 1.05 5.83
C ASN A 222 -6.04 0.34 6.07
N GLU A 223 -6.05 -1.00 6.21
CA GLU A 223 -7.29 -1.74 6.40
C GLU A 223 -7.85 -1.47 7.79
N TYR A 224 -9.01 -0.82 7.84
CA TYR A 224 -9.66 -0.38 9.07
C TYR A 224 -10.82 -1.28 9.51
N LEU A 225 -11.67 -1.68 8.56
CA LEU A 225 -12.97 -2.29 8.85
C LEU A 225 -12.83 -3.68 9.49
N LEU A 226 -12.00 -4.53 8.88
CA LEU A 226 -11.71 -5.86 9.39
C LEU A 226 -10.86 -5.77 10.67
N ALA A 227 -9.90 -4.81 10.72
CA ALA A 227 -9.11 -4.57 11.92
C ALA A 227 -10.02 -4.25 13.13
N LEU A 228 -10.94 -3.29 12.97
CA LEU A 228 -11.88 -2.90 14.03
C LEU A 228 -12.74 -4.09 14.46
N THR A 229 -13.23 -4.88 13.49
CA THR A 229 -14.11 -6.00 13.75
C THR A 229 -13.41 -7.12 14.55
N PHE A 230 -12.20 -7.53 14.12
CA PHE A 230 -11.50 -8.63 14.76
C PHE A 230 -10.80 -8.24 16.07
N THR A 231 -10.39 -6.98 16.23
CA THR A 231 -9.79 -6.52 17.50
C THR A 231 -10.81 -6.15 18.56
N SER A 232 -12.12 -6.14 18.24
CA SER A 232 -13.19 -5.87 19.20
C SER A 232 -13.24 -6.89 20.33
N PHE A 233 -12.91 -8.16 20.06
CA PHE A 233 -12.89 -9.25 21.06
C PHE A 233 -11.49 -9.54 21.62
N GLU A 234 -10.43 -8.98 21.05
CA GLU A 234 -9.05 -9.13 21.49
C GLU A 234 -8.32 -7.77 21.43
N PRO A 235 -8.50 -6.91 22.45
CA PRO A 235 -7.92 -5.54 22.42
C PRO A 235 -6.39 -5.50 22.32
N SER A 236 -5.69 -6.56 22.78
CA SER A 236 -4.23 -6.67 22.66
C SER A 236 -3.72 -6.74 21.23
N ALA A 237 -4.57 -7.19 20.31
CA ALA A 237 -4.27 -7.32 18.87
C ALA A 237 -4.58 -6.06 18.03
N ARG A 238 -4.96 -4.95 18.64
CA ARG A 238 -5.27 -3.70 17.93
C ARG A 238 -4.13 -3.27 17.01
N SER A 239 -4.52 -2.64 15.91
CA SER A 239 -3.61 -2.10 14.89
C SER A 239 -3.76 -0.58 14.78
N LEU A 240 -2.82 0.10 14.11
CA LEU A 240 -2.88 1.55 13.89
C LEU A 240 -4.11 1.99 13.11
N ALA A 241 -4.60 1.15 12.20
CA ALA A 241 -5.84 1.42 11.47
C ALA A 241 -7.06 1.44 12.42
N ALA A 242 -7.04 0.64 13.51
CA ALA A 242 -8.13 0.56 14.50
C ALA A 242 -7.60 0.63 15.94
N PRO A 243 -7.05 1.78 16.39
CA PRO A 243 -6.37 1.90 17.68
C PRO A 243 -7.31 1.91 18.89
N GLY A 244 -8.61 2.07 18.68
CA GLY A 244 -9.59 2.15 19.76
C GLY A 244 -9.44 3.42 20.61
N LYS A 245 -9.43 3.28 21.97
CA LYS A 245 -9.33 4.40 22.90
C LYS A 245 -7.90 4.95 23.10
N LEU A 246 -6.90 4.45 22.40
CA LEU A 246 -5.48 4.81 22.59
C LEU A 246 -5.13 6.25 22.20
N LEU A 247 -5.98 6.91 21.42
CA LEU A 247 -5.77 8.27 20.90
C LEU A 247 -6.74 9.30 21.51
N ARG A 248 -7.26 9.03 22.71
CA ARG A 248 -8.04 10.02 23.48
C ARG A 248 -7.18 10.69 24.53
#